data_6a1680a8a0aa6861c0cabd585de41d33
#
_entry.id   6a1680a8a0aa6861c0cabd585de41d33
#
_cell.length_a   1.000
_cell.length_b   1.000
_cell.length_c   1.000
_cell.angle_alpha   90.00
_cell.angle_beta   90.00
_cell.angle_gamma   90.00
#
_symmetry.space_group_name_H-M   'P 1'
#
loop_
_entity.id
_entity.type
_entity.pdbx_description
1 polymer ?
#
loop_
_entity_poly.entity_id
_entity_poly.type
_entity_poly.pdbx_seq_one_letter_code
_entity_poly.pdbx_strand_id
1 'polypeptide(L)'
;YLAEYAQEKTKHELKETVKRAFLLIPSITSGGPGSPIISLQVGKDSSSSKFDEALIKRVLEATFAAYEDYVKSVPEPTISLVFTDDSDIDPKLKSMLASAIYSGGKIGISNQLNSTIAYSGLRRDGGKRFPADNVKVLHSLSINLPRLSYESNRDELYFRSKLSLAIQTSVSALHTRKKIISNLSRKNLLPALINGTTMVEEEYVPLIVNLTGLNEAIAKLVGERATMPEKRSLLEKILETAAKSAAEQSMKLNENVFVAVLQGDSGERFASMDLEKYGRLSTSILSGKSEYSQTPIVTHSEISKIDYLRNLHKSYESLTGGSVIEIEIPTGGSIEMLSEIIVKAQKAIGFYHLWYKMVVCRACGEKFPEGTLKCDSCKSTSMKRYSTV
;
A
#
# COMPACT_ATOMS: atom_id res chain seq x y z
N TYR A 1 20.20 -8.95 9.26
CA TYR A 1 20.90 -9.54 8.09
C TYR A 1 21.72 -8.49 7.32
N LEU A 2 21.09 -7.42 6.77
CA LEU A 2 21.81 -6.41 5.98
C LEU A 2 22.84 -5.65 6.81
N ALA A 3 22.55 -5.34 8.07
CA ALA A 3 23.47 -4.66 8.98
C ALA A 3 24.67 -5.55 9.35
N GLU A 4 24.44 -6.84 9.59
CA GLU A 4 25.52 -7.81 9.82
C GLU A 4 26.46 -7.91 8.61
N TYR A 5 25.89 -8.07 7.42
CA TYR A 5 26.67 -8.10 6.18
C TYR A 5 27.44 -6.81 5.92
N ALA A 6 26.88 -5.65 6.34
CA ALA A 6 27.46 -4.34 6.10
C ALA A 6 28.65 -4.00 7.00
N GLN A 7 28.90 -4.76 8.09
CA GLN A 7 29.99 -4.46 9.03
C GLN A 7 31.36 -4.42 8.33
N GLU A 8 31.60 -5.36 7.42
CA GLU A 8 32.90 -5.53 6.74
C GLU A 8 32.92 -4.92 5.32
N LYS A 9 31.83 -4.27 4.88
CA LYS A 9 31.69 -3.78 3.52
C LYS A 9 31.78 -2.27 3.41
N THR A 10 32.42 -1.80 2.35
CA THR A 10 32.37 -0.38 1.99
C THR A 10 30.95 0.03 1.55
N LYS A 11 30.63 1.33 1.61
CA LYS A 11 29.35 1.83 1.13
C LYS A 11 29.09 1.49 -0.35
N HIS A 12 30.14 1.51 -1.17
CA HIS A 12 30.04 1.19 -2.60
C HIS A 12 29.72 -0.29 -2.82
N GLU A 13 30.45 -1.20 -2.18
CA GLU A 13 30.18 -2.65 -2.27
C GLU A 13 28.77 -3.00 -1.80
N LEU A 14 28.32 -2.36 -0.71
CA LEU A 14 26.97 -2.56 -0.19
C LEU A 14 25.92 -2.09 -1.19
N LYS A 15 26.10 -0.87 -1.76
CA LYS A 15 25.21 -0.33 -2.81
C LYS A 15 25.11 -1.28 -4.00
N GLU A 16 26.24 -1.76 -4.53
CA GLU A 16 26.24 -2.66 -5.69
C GLU A 16 25.58 -4.02 -5.37
N THR A 17 25.81 -4.56 -4.18
CA THR A 17 25.16 -5.80 -3.74
C THR A 17 23.64 -5.65 -3.65
N VAL A 18 23.17 -4.58 -3.03
CA VAL A 18 21.72 -4.30 -2.89
C VAL A 18 21.09 -4.03 -4.26
N LYS A 19 21.77 -3.30 -5.14
CA LYS A 19 21.30 -3.06 -6.52
C LYS A 19 21.12 -4.38 -7.29
N ARG A 20 22.08 -5.29 -7.19
CA ARG A 20 21.95 -6.62 -7.80
C ARG A 20 20.78 -7.41 -7.23
N ALA A 21 20.52 -7.33 -5.93
CA ALA A 21 19.35 -7.95 -5.31
C ALA A 21 18.06 -7.40 -5.90
N PHE A 22 17.92 -6.07 -6.04
CA PHE A 22 16.74 -5.44 -6.68
C PHE A 22 16.53 -5.90 -8.14
N LEU A 23 17.58 -6.14 -8.90
CA LEU A 23 17.48 -6.65 -10.27
C LEU A 23 17.08 -8.14 -10.33
N LEU A 24 17.46 -8.93 -9.31
CA LEU A 24 17.19 -10.37 -9.26
C LEU A 24 15.82 -10.71 -8.69
N ILE A 25 15.32 -9.95 -7.71
CA ILE A 25 14.05 -10.24 -7.04
C ILE A 25 12.87 -10.37 -8.02
N PRO A 26 12.67 -9.48 -9.01
CA PRO A 26 11.58 -9.62 -9.96
C PRO A 26 11.64 -10.91 -10.79
N SER A 27 12.84 -11.40 -11.09
CA SER A 27 13.01 -12.65 -11.86
C SER A 27 12.64 -13.90 -11.05
N ILE A 28 12.82 -13.85 -9.73
CA ILE A 28 12.46 -14.94 -8.81
C ILE A 28 10.96 -14.95 -8.53
N THR A 29 10.32 -13.76 -8.52
CA THR A 29 8.91 -13.58 -8.17
C THR A 29 7.98 -13.53 -9.38
N SER A 30 8.49 -13.69 -10.59
CA SER A 30 7.76 -13.54 -11.88
C SER A 30 6.57 -14.51 -12.08
N GLY A 31 6.30 -15.40 -11.17
CA GLY A 31 5.14 -16.33 -11.22
C GLY A 31 3.97 -15.96 -10.31
N GLY A 32 4.03 -14.86 -9.55
CA GLY A 32 2.99 -14.45 -8.60
C GLY A 32 2.24 -13.18 -9.03
N PRO A 33 0.97 -13.04 -8.65
CA PRO A 33 0.26 -11.79 -8.84
C PRO A 33 0.80 -10.73 -7.86
N GLY A 34 1.23 -9.61 -8.39
CA GLY A 34 1.63 -8.43 -7.63
C GLY A 34 3.13 -8.11 -7.67
N SER A 35 3.44 -6.87 -7.37
CA SER A 35 4.82 -6.39 -7.27
C SER A 35 5.44 -6.80 -5.92
N PRO A 36 6.69 -7.24 -5.87
CA PRO A 36 7.35 -7.54 -4.61
C PRO A 36 7.52 -6.26 -3.78
N ILE A 37 7.21 -6.36 -2.49
CA ILE A 37 7.40 -5.29 -1.52
C ILE A 37 8.57 -5.65 -0.62
N ILE A 38 9.57 -4.78 -0.56
CA ILE A 38 10.68 -4.89 0.37
C ILE A 38 10.46 -3.87 1.48
N SER A 39 10.35 -4.35 2.71
CA SER A 39 10.23 -3.50 3.89
C SER A 39 11.60 -3.22 4.48
N LEU A 40 11.91 -1.94 4.68
CA LEU A 40 13.05 -1.48 5.45
C LEU A 40 12.52 -0.87 6.74
N GLN A 41 12.77 -1.54 7.86
CA GLN A 41 12.35 -1.06 9.16
C GLN A 41 13.55 -0.44 9.89
N VAL A 42 13.41 0.82 10.29
CA VAL A 42 14.36 1.54 11.12
C VAL A 42 13.64 1.95 12.39
N GLY A 43 14.17 1.62 13.54
CA GLY A 43 13.57 1.98 14.81
C GLY A 43 14.35 1.47 16.01
N LYS A 44 13.93 1.89 17.20
CA LYS A 44 14.51 1.49 18.49
C LYS A 44 14.13 0.06 18.94
N ASP A 45 13.78 -0.81 18.01
CA ASP A 45 13.45 -2.19 18.35
C ASP A 45 14.66 -2.93 18.93
N SER A 46 14.43 -3.85 19.84
CA SER A 46 15.47 -4.57 20.58
C SER A 46 16.50 -5.27 19.69
N SER A 47 16.15 -5.57 18.45
CA SER A 47 17.06 -6.14 17.45
C SER A 47 17.99 -5.09 16.81
N SER A 48 17.56 -3.83 16.70
CA SER A 48 18.39 -2.75 16.15
C SER A 48 19.39 -2.19 17.18
N SER A 49 19.14 -2.39 18.48
CA SER A 49 20.06 -1.98 19.54
C SER A 49 21.43 -2.67 19.53
N LYS A 50 21.60 -3.70 18.70
CA LYS A 50 22.87 -4.42 18.52
C LYS A 50 23.83 -3.76 17.54
N PHE A 51 23.35 -2.79 16.76
CA PHE A 51 24.14 -2.16 15.71
C PHE A 51 24.33 -0.67 15.99
N ASP A 52 25.51 -0.16 15.64
CA ASP A 52 25.83 1.25 15.70
C ASP A 52 24.91 2.06 14.77
N GLU A 53 24.43 3.21 15.23
CA GLU A 53 23.58 4.12 14.46
C GLU A 53 24.24 4.56 13.14
N ALA A 54 25.56 4.76 13.15
CA ALA A 54 26.34 5.07 11.96
C ALA A 54 26.29 3.95 10.92
N LEU A 55 26.31 2.67 11.37
CA LEU A 55 26.17 1.51 10.49
C LEU A 55 24.76 1.46 9.88
N ILE A 56 23.73 1.64 10.67
CA ILE A 56 22.34 1.66 10.21
C ILE A 56 22.16 2.76 9.15
N LYS A 57 22.61 3.98 9.43
CA LYS A 57 22.58 5.10 8.49
C LYS A 57 23.31 4.78 7.18
N ARG A 58 24.50 4.16 7.25
CA ARG A 58 25.27 3.73 6.08
C ARG A 58 24.50 2.71 5.23
N VAL A 59 23.84 1.74 5.86
CA VAL A 59 23.02 0.72 5.19
C VAL A 59 21.84 1.37 4.47
N LEU A 60 21.13 2.29 5.13
CA LEU A 60 19.99 2.99 4.54
C LEU A 60 20.41 3.86 3.36
N GLU A 61 21.47 4.65 3.51
CA GLU A 61 22.00 5.48 2.42
C GLU A 61 22.43 4.62 1.21
N ALA A 62 23.08 3.49 1.45
CA ALA A 62 23.46 2.58 0.38
C ALA A 62 22.22 1.95 -0.30
N THR A 63 21.22 1.59 0.48
CA THR A 63 19.99 0.96 -0.02
C THR A 63 19.16 1.95 -0.84
N PHE A 64 18.96 3.18 -0.37
CA PHE A 64 18.24 4.20 -1.14
C PHE A 64 18.97 4.59 -2.42
N ALA A 65 20.30 4.73 -2.38
CA ALA A 65 21.09 4.98 -3.57
C ALA A 65 21.03 3.82 -4.57
N ALA A 66 21.05 2.57 -4.09
CA ALA A 66 20.89 1.39 -4.92
C ALA A 66 19.49 1.30 -5.54
N TYR A 67 18.46 1.68 -4.77
CA TYR A 67 17.08 1.69 -5.25
C TYR A 67 16.86 2.77 -6.30
N GLU A 68 17.40 3.97 -6.12
CA GLU A 68 17.36 5.04 -7.12
C GLU A 68 18.03 4.60 -8.43
N ASP A 69 19.20 3.97 -8.36
CA ASP A 69 19.89 3.43 -9.53
C ASP A 69 19.07 2.33 -10.23
N TYR A 70 18.44 1.44 -9.45
CA TYR A 70 17.53 0.42 -9.96
C TYR A 70 16.35 1.06 -10.70
N VAL A 71 15.68 2.03 -10.06
CA VAL A 71 14.54 2.73 -10.63
C VAL A 71 14.90 3.44 -11.94
N LYS A 72 16.07 4.06 -12.00
CA LYS A 72 16.58 4.72 -13.22
C LYS A 72 16.92 3.72 -14.33
N SER A 73 17.36 2.51 -13.97
CA SER A 73 17.77 1.49 -14.94
C SER A 73 16.61 0.66 -15.51
N VAL A 74 15.44 0.67 -14.86
CA VAL A 74 14.27 -0.11 -15.24
C VAL A 74 13.12 0.81 -15.65
N PRO A 75 12.54 0.64 -16.85
CA PRO A 75 11.44 1.50 -17.32
C PRO A 75 10.23 1.49 -16.39
N GLU A 76 9.82 0.31 -15.94
CA GLU A 76 8.69 0.12 -15.01
C GLU A 76 9.16 -0.67 -13.77
N PRO A 77 9.63 0.01 -12.72
CA PRO A 77 10.04 -0.66 -11.49
C PRO A 77 8.89 -1.44 -10.85
N THR A 78 9.14 -2.72 -10.56
CA THR A 78 8.16 -3.61 -9.92
C THR A 78 8.36 -3.73 -8.41
N ILE A 79 9.50 -3.29 -7.89
CA ILE A 79 9.79 -3.34 -6.45
C ILE A 79 9.28 -2.07 -5.79
N SER A 80 8.48 -2.23 -4.75
CA SER A 80 8.07 -1.16 -3.85
C SER A 80 8.86 -1.25 -2.55
N LEU A 81 9.38 -0.14 -2.06
CA LEU A 81 10.00 -0.06 -0.73
C LEU A 81 8.98 0.48 0.27
N VAL A 82 8.99 -0.05 1.48
CA VAL A 82 8.31 0.54 2.62
C VAL A 82 9.36 0.93 3.65
N PHE A 83 9.49 2.21 3.90
CA PHE A 83 10.38 2.76 4.90
C PHE A 83 9.60 3.07 6.17
N THR A 84 10.03 2.52 7.30
CA THR A 84 9.40 2.76 8.59
C THR A 84 10.40 3.42 9.52
N ASP A 85 10.07 4.60 10.03
CA ASP A 85 10.88 5.33 10.99
C ASP A 85 9.97 6.03 12.02
N ASP A 86 10.25 5.81 13.30
CA ASP A 86 9.55 6.46 14.43
C ASP A 86 10.17 7.81 14.79
N SER A 87 11.37 8.07 14.31
CA SER A 87 12.13 9.30 14.59
C SER A 87 11.91 10.35 13.49
N ASP A 88 12.35 11.57 13.76
CA ASP A 88 12.49 12.56 12.69
C ASP A 88 13.53 12.07 11.68
N ILE A 89 13.08 11.75 10.48
CA ILE A 89 13.93 11.24 9.40
C ILE A 89 15.08 12.25 9.15
N ASP A 90 16.32 11.76 9.12
CA ASP A 90 17.51 12.55 8.78
C ASP A 90 17.28 13.34 7.46
N PRO A 91 17.58 14.63 7.40
CA PRO A 91 17.38 15.46 6.21
C PRO A 91 18.01 14.89 4.94
N LYS A 92 19.15 14.21 5.06
CA LYS A 92 19.82 13.56 3.94
C LYS A 92 19.02 12.35 3.44
N LEU A 93 18.51 11.52 4.33
CA LEU A 93 17.64 10.38 3.98
C LEU A 93 16.34 10.88 3.33
N LYS A 94 15.74 11.96 3.83
CA LYS A 94 14.56 12.61 3.21
C LYS A 94 14.84 13.01 1.76
N SER A 95 15.96 13.66 1.50
CA SER A 95 16.35 14.05 0.15
C SER A 95 16.57 12.84 -0.76
N MET A 96 17.16 11.75 -0.25
CA MET A 96 17.35 10.50 -1.00
C MET A 96 16.03 9.81 -1.31
N LEU A 97 15.09 9.76 -0.36
CA LEU A 97 13.73 9.24 -0.57
C LEU A 97 13.01 10.06 -1.64
N ALA A 98 13.04 11.40 -1.53
CA ALA A 98 12.43 12.30 -2.49
C ALA A 98 13.04 12.13 -3.90
N SER A 99 14.36 11.98 -4.01
CA SER A 99 15.06 11.73 -5.28
C SER A 99 14.64 10.41 -5.92
N ALA A 100 14.53 9.34 -5.12
CA ALA A 100 14.11 8.05 -5.60
C ALA A 100 12.64 8.06 -6.10
N ILE A 101 11.73 8.75 -5.39
CA ILE A 101 10.34 8.93 -5.80
C ILE A 101 10.27 9.79 -7.07
N TYR A 102 11.02 10.89 -7.14
CA TYR A 102 11.11 11.75 -8.32
C TYR A 102 11.59 11.00 -9.55
N SER A 103 12.46 10.02 -9.37
CA SER A 103 12.94 9.13 -10.43
C SER A 103 11.93 8.04 -10.81
N GLY A 104 10.76 7.97 -10.18
CA GLY A 104 9.70 7.00 -10.44
C GLY A 104 9.72 5.79 -9.50
N GLY A 105 10.37 5.88 -8.35
CA GLY A 105 10.36 4.82 -7.33
C GLY A 105 9.05 4.74 -6.57
N LYS A 106 8.64 3.52 -6.24
CA LYS A 106 7.46 3.21 -5.42
C LYS A 106 7.89 3.11 -3.97
N ILE A 107 7.60 4.15 -3.17
CA ILE A 107 8.02 4.19 -1.77
C ILE A 107 6.84 4.53 -0.86
N GLY A 108 6.53 3.62 0.06
CA GLY A 108 5.65 3.87 1.19
C GLY A 108 6.46 4.33 2.40
N ILE A 109 5.93 5.28 3.15
CA ILE A 109 6.57 5.80 4.36
C ILE A 109 5.63 5.59 5.54
N SER A 110 6.12 4.93 6.58
CA SER A 110 5.40 4.68 7.82
C SER A 110 6.15 5.28 9.00
N ASN A 111 5.42 5.93 9.90
CA ASN A 111 5.95 6.43 11.18
C ASN A 111 5.50 5.59 12.38
N GLN A 112 4.88 4.43 12.17
CA GLN A 112 4.31 3.58 13.23
C GLN A 112 5.03 2.23 13.31
N LEU A 113 6.19 2.19 13.95
CA LEU A 113 6.97 0.96 14.13
C LEU A 113 6.20 -0.15 14.87
N ASN A 114 5.40 0.23 15.85
CA ASN A 114 4.71 -0.74 16.71
C ASN A 114 3.29 -1.08 16.27
N SER A 115 2.72 -0.38 15.32
CA SER A 115 1.32 -0.51 14.94
C SER A 115 1.09 -0.96 13.50
N THR A 116 2.12 -0.92 12.66
CA THR A 116 2.00 -1.26 11.25
C THR A 116 2.94 -2.40 10.92
N ILE A 117 2.41 -3.51 10.44
CA ILE A 117 3.21 -4.49 9.73
C ILE A 117 3.56 -3.81 8.43
N ALA A 118 4.82 -3.57 8.19
CA ALA A 118 5.32 -2.76 7.07
C ALA A 118 4.84 -3.24 5.70
N TYR A 119 4.43 -4.50 5.59
CA TYR A 119 3.78 -5.05 4.43
C TYR A 119 2.29 -4.66 4.43
N SER A 120 1.86 -3.92 3.42
CA SER A 120 0.45 -3.59 3.16
C SER A 120 -0.21 -2.64 4.17
N GLY A 121 0.53 -1.91 4.99
CA GLY A 121 -0.07 -0.99 5.97
C GLY A 121 -0.88 -1.68 7.08
N LEU A 122 -0.67 -2.98 7.30
CA LEU A 122 -1.36 -3.73 8.33
C LEU A 122 -0.96 -3.22 9.72
N ARG A 123 -1.97 -2.88 10.52
CA ARG A 123 -1.77 -2.43 11.89
C ARG A 123 -1.57 -3.62 12.81
N ARG A 124 -0.57 -3.55 13.68
CA ARG A 124 -0.36 -4.52 14.76
C ARG A 124 -1.40 -4.29 15.86
N ASP A 125 -2.25 -5.27 16.07
CA ASP A 125 -3.28 -5.17 17.11
C ASP A 125 -2.64 -5.32 18.49
N GLY A 126 -2.48 -4.21 19.22
CA GLY A 126 -2.19 -4.16 20.66
C GLY A 126 -1.06 -5.04 21.23
N GLY A 127 -0.19 -5.58 20.42
CA GLY A 127 1.05 -6.23 20.88
C GLY A 127 0.93 -7.65 21.42
N LYS A 128 -0.25 -8.28 21.45
CA LYS A 128 -0.41 -9.55 22.18
C LYS A 128 -0.51 -10.82 21.35
N ARG A 129 -0.80 -10.76 20.04
CA ARG A 129 -1.09 -11.97 19.25
C ARG A 129 -0.13 -12.27 18.09
N PHE A 130 0.59 -11.29 17.58
CA PHE A 130 1.51 -11.50 16.48
C PHE A 130 2.88 -10.91 16.79
N PRO A 131 3.93 -11.72 16.98
CA PRO A 131 5.29 -11.22 16.88
C PRO A 131 5.48 -10.66 15.47
N ALA A 132 5.97 -9.44 15.36
CA ALA A 132 6.09 -8.71 14.08
C ALA A 132 6.83 -9.52 13.00
N ASP A 133 7.74 -10.37 13.42
CA ASP A 133 8.63 -11.14 12.54
C ASP A 133 7.96 -12.35 11.87
N ASN A 134 6.77 -12.77 12.33
CA ASN A 134 6.17 -14.03 11.90
C ASN A 134 4.86 -13.89 11.12
N VAL A 135 4.29 -12.68 11.01
CA VAL A 135 3.05 -12.50 10.25
C VAL A 135 3.30 -12.64 8.75
N LYS A 136 2.58 -13.54 8.11
CA LYS A 136 2.68 -13.81 6.68
C LYS A 136 1.33 -13.58 6.02
N VAL A 137 1.25 -12.59 5.15
CA VAL A 137 0.05 -12.32 4.34
C VAL A 137 0.10 -13.22 3.11
N LEU A 138 -0.71 -14.27 3.10
CA LEU A 138 -0.80 -15.18 1.94
C LEU A 138 -1.76 -14.67 0.88
N HIS A 139 -2.84 -14.01 1.30
CA HIS A 139 -3.89 -13.54 0.39
C HIS A 139 -4.81 -12.53 1.08
N SER A 140 -5.42 -11.69 0.27
CA SER A 140 -6.52 -10.81 0.64
C SER A 140 -7.70 -11.01 -0.31
N LEU A 141 -8.87 -10.52 0.08
CA LEU A 141 -10.05 -10.47 -0.77
C LEU A 141 -10.63 -9.06 -0.74
N SER A 142 -10.79 -8.46 -1.93
CA SER A 142 -11.33 -7.11 -2.06
C SER A 142 -12.84 -7.12 -2.23
N ILE A 143 -13.54 -6.24 -1.52
CA ILE A 143 -14.99 -6.01 -1.64
C ILE A 143 -15.22 -4.78 -2.51
N ASN A 144 -16.06 -4.94 -3.55
CA ASN A 144 -16.50 -3.85 -4.42
C ASN A 144 -17.61 -3.04 -3.72
N LEU A 145 -17.24 -1.96 -3.03
CA LEU A 145 -18.19 -1.09 -2.33
C LEU A 145 -19.09 -0.29 -3.29
N PRO A 146 -18.62 0.26 -4.43
CA PRO A 146 -19.49 0.88 -5.42
C PRO A 146 -20.64 -0.03 -5.85
N ARG A 147 -20.40 -1.32 -6.11
CA ARG A 147 -21.45 -2.27 -6.46
C ARG A 147 -22.52 -2.36 -5.37
N LEU A 148 -22.13 -2.46 -4.12
CA LEU A 148 -23.07 -2.46 -3.00
C LEU A 148 -23.89 -1.16 -2.94
N SER A 149 -23.28 -0.02 -3.26
CA SER A 149 -23.96 1.28 -3.27
C SER A 149 -24.96 1.40 -4.43
N TYR A 150 -24.69 0.81 -5.60
CA TYR A 150 -25.68 0.74 -6.68
C TYR A 150 -26.88 -0.10 -6.29
N GLU A 151 -26.66 -1.24 -5.66
CA GLU A 151 -27.70 -2.17 -5.23
C GLU A 151 -28.55 -1.61 -4.07
N SER A 152 -27.98 -0.76 -3.23
CA SER A 152 -28.67 -0.18 -2.07
C SER A 152 -29.55 1.02 -2.42
N ASN A 153 -29.43 1.58 -3.61
CA ASN A 153 -30.24 2.71 -4.06
C ASN A 153 -30.31 3.89 -3.04
N ARG A 154 -29.16 4.25 -2.46
CA ARG A 154 -28.99 5.28 -1.41
C ARG A 154 -29.54 4.92 -0.02
N ASP A 155 -29.99 3.70 0.20
CA ASP A 155 -30.34 3.23 1.54
C ASP A 155 -29.07 2.83 2.31
N GLU A 156 -28.68 3.67 3.30
CA GLU A 156 -27.50 3.44 4.14
C GLU A 156 -27.61 2.15 4.96
N LEU A 157 -28.79 1.86 5.52
CA LEU A 157 -28.97 0.67 6.36
C LEU A 157 -28.85 -0.60 5.52
N TYR A 158 -29.47 -0.61 4.36
CA TYR A 158 -29.39 -1.72 3.44
C TYR A 158 -27.95 -1.92 2.93
N PHE A 159 -27.24 -0.83 2.60
CA PHE A 159 -25.82 -0.88 2.22
C PHE A 159 -24.97 -1.53 3.31
N ARG A 160 -25.11 -1.08 4.57
CA ARG A 160 -24.33 -1.62 5.69
C ARG A 160 -24.65 -3.09 5.98
N SER A 161 -25.90 -3.50 5.83
CA SER A 161 -26.31 -4.90 5.97
C SER A 161 -25.69 -5.77 4.87
N LYS A 162 -25.68 -5.30 3.62
CA LYS A 162 -25.00 -5.94 2.50
C LYS A 162 -23.49 -6.03 2.71
N LEU A 163 -22.87 -4.98 3.25
CA LEU A 163 -21.45 -4.95 3.57
C LEU A 163 -21.09 -6.02 4.61
N SER A 164 -21.89 -6.12 5.69
CA SER A 164 -21.69 -7.17 6.71
C SER A 164 -21.77 -8.57 6.12
N LEU A 165 -22.74 -8.83 5.24
CA LEU A 165 -22.89 -10.12 4.55
C LEU A 165 -21.71 -10.39 3.62
N ALA A 166 -21.24 -9.37 2.87
CA ALA A 166 -20.10 -9.49 1.98
C ALA A 166 -18.81 -9.82 2.76
N ILE A 167 -18.59 -9.19 3.93
CA ILE A 167 -17.47 -9.49 4.81
C ILE A 167 -17.56 -10.94 5.31
N GLN A 168 -18.71 -11.38 5.81
CA GLN A 168 -18.91 -12.74 6.27
C GLN A 168 -18.57 -13.77 5.18
N THR A 169 -19.06 -13.54 3.97
CA THR A 169 -18.81 -14.41 2.82
C THR A 169 -17.33 -14.42 2.44
N SER A 170 -16.71 -13.25 2.42
CA SER A 170 -15.28 -13.10 2.11
C SER A 170 -14.39 -13.81 3.12
N VAL A 171 -14.69 -13.65 4.40
CA VAL A 171 -13.94 -14.33 5.49
C VAL A 171 -14.10 -15.85 5.39
N SER A 172 -15.29 -16.35 5.10
CA SER A 172 -15.52 -17.79 4.91
C SER A 172 -14.71 -18.35 3.72
N ALA A 173 -14.65 -17.61 2.62
CA ALA A 173 -13.83 -17.98 1.45
C ALA A 173 -12.34 -17.97 1.77
N LEU A 174 -11.84 -16.92 2.47
CA LEU A 174 -10.45 -16.82 2.90
C LEU A 174 -10.06 -17.96 3.86
N HIS A 175 -10.93 -18.28 4.81
CA HIS A 175 -10.71 -19.39 5.74
C HIS A 175 -10.60 -20.74 5.03
N THR A 176 -11.50 -21.01 4.07
CA THR A 176 -11.44 -22.22 3.25
C THR A 176 -10.13 -22.26 2.44
N ARG A 177 -9.76 -21.17 1.81
CA ARG A 177 -8.51 -21.06 1.03
C ARG A 177 -7.26 -21.26 1.91
N LYS A 178 -7.24 -20.69 3.10
CA LYS A 178 -6.17 -20.89 4.09
C LYS A 178 -6.00 -22.37 4.41
N LYS A 179 -7.10 -23.11 4.69
CA LYS A 179 -7.06 -24.55 4.96
C LYS A 179 -6.52 -25.35 3.77
N ILE A 180 -6.93 -25.00 2.54
CA ILE A 180 -6.43 -25.66 1.33
C ILE A 180 -4.92 -25.45 1.18
N ILE A 181 -4.44 -24.20 1.32
CA ILE A 181 -3.02 -23.85 1.22
C ILE A 181 -2.21 -24.59 2.29
N SER A 182 -2.69 -24.62 3.53
CA SER A 182 -2.05 -25.33 4.62
C SER A 182 -1.94 -26.84 4.35
N ASN A 183 -3.00 -27.46 3.85
CA ASN A 183 -2.98 -28.88 3.49
C ASN A 183 -2.01 -29.18 2.34
N LEU A 184 -1.94 -28.32 1.33
CA LEU A 184 -0.99 -28.45 0.23
C LEU A 184 0.46 -28.27 0.71
N SER A 185 0.70 -27.32 1.61
CA SER A 185 2.00 -27.08 2.23
C SER A 185 2.47 -28.29 3.03
N ARG A 186 1.60 -28.87 3.88
CA ARG A 186 1.90 -30.09 4.65
C ARG A 186 2.23 -31.29 3.77
N LYS A 187 1.70 -31.35 2.56
CA LYS A 187 1.99 -32.40 1.56
C LYS A 187 3.22 -32.09 0.70
N ASN A 188 3.96 -31.04 0.98
CA ASN A 188 5.10 -30.56 0.19
C ASN A 188 4.75 -30.24 -1.28
N LEU A 189 3.51 -29.87 -1.56
CA LEU A 189 3.05 -29.52 -2.92
C LEU A 189 3.23 -28.03 -3.25
N LEU A 190 3.70 -27.23 -2.30
CA LEU A 190 3.98 -25.80 -2.46
C LEU A 190 5.45 -25.47 -2.07
N PRO A 191 6.43 -25.93 -2.84
CA PRO A 191 7.85 -25.80 -2.46
C PRO A 191 8.28 -24.33 -2.29
N ALA A 192 7.68 -23.38 -3.02
CA ALA A 192 7.97 -21.96 -2.87
C ALA A 192 7.58 -21.39 -1.49
N LEU A 193 6.63 -22.00 -0.79
CA LEU A 193 6.23 -21.61 0.57
C LEU A 193 7.01 -22.36 1.67
N ILE A 194 7.74 -23.40 1.27
CA ILE A 194 8.42 -24.35 2.19
C ILE A 194 9.94 -24.13 2.19
N ASN A 195 10.48 -23.36 1.26
CA ASN A 195 11.92 -23.16 1.13
C ASN A 195 12.54 -22.56 2.39
N GLY A 196 13.14 -23.46 3.16
CA GLY A 196 14.03 -23.18 4.27
C GLY A 196 13.31 -22.82 5.56
N THR A 197 13.21 -23.80 6.45
CA THR A 197 13.18 -23.71 7.92
C THR A 197 11.94 -23.18 8.63
N THR A 198 11.01 -22.47 8.01
CA THR A 198 9.76 -22.11 8.70
C THR A 198 8.56 -22.46 7.82
N MET A 199 7.88 -23.55 8.16
CA MET A 199 6.50 -23.76 7.74
C MET A 199 5.72 -22.48 8.06
N VAL A 200 4.84 -22.08 7.13
CA VAL A 200 3.88 -21.01 7.42
C VAL A 200 2.97 -21.51 8.53
N GLU A 201 3.25 -21.09 9.76
CA GLU A 201 2.41 -21.42 10.89
C GLU A 201 1.04 -20.76 10.66
N GLU A 202 0.00 -21.58 10.61
CA GLU A 202 -1.37 -21.12 10.32
C GLU A 202 -1.82 -20.00 11.26
N GLU A 203 -1.36 -20.02 12.50
CA GLU A 203 -1.67 -19.03 13.52
C GLU A 203 -1.24 -17.61 13.12
N TYR A 204 -0.17 -17.47 12.35
CA TYR A 204 0.36 -16.18 11.92
C TYR A 204 -0.11 -15.73 10.54
N VAL A 205 -1.07 -16.43 9.95
CA VAL A 205 -1.67 -16.05 8.66
C VAL A 205 -3.03 -15.39 8.90
N PRO A 206 -3.13 -14.06 8.78
CA PRO A 206 -4.40 -13.35 8.91
C PRO A 206 -5.27 -13.53 7.67
N LEU A 207 -6.59 -13.42 7.87
CA LEU A 207 -7.58 -13.30 6.82
C LEU A 207 -7.84 -11.82 6.57
N ILE A 208 -7.47 -11.30 5.40
CA ILE A 208 -7.55 -9.87 5.10
C ILE A 208 -8.70 -9.60 4.14
N VAL A 209 -9.62 -8.75 4.56
CA VAL A 209 -10.68 -8.20 3.72
C VAL A 209 -10.34 -6.75 3.39
N ASN A 210 -10.13 -6.47 2.11
CA ASN A 210 -9.83 -5.14 1.61
C ASN A 210 -11.09 -4.44 1.09
N LEU A 211 -11.26 -3.16 1.41
CA LEU A 211 -12.38 -2.35 0.96
C LEU A 211 -11.95 -1.49 -0.24
N THR A 212 -12.56 -1.69 -1.40
CA THR A 212 -12.23 -0.96 -2.64
C THR A 212 -13.39 -0.07 -3.06
N GLY A 213 -13.10 1.15 -3.52
CA GLY A 213 -14.09 2.09 -4.03
C GLY A 213 -14.88 2.81 -2.93
N LEU A 214 -14.24 3.08 -1.81
CA LEU A 214 -14.90 3.70 -0.64
C LEU A 214 -15.39 5.12 -0.96
N ASN A 215 -14.58 5.93 -1.65
CA ASN A 215 -14.95 7.29 -2.03
C ASN A 215 -16.13 7.29 -2.99
N GLU A 216 -16.13 6.41 -3.97
CA GLU A 216 -17.20 6.27 -4.98
C GLU A 216 -18.51 5.77 -4.32
N ALA A 217 -18.41 4.83 -3.39
CA ALA A 217 -19.57 4.33 -2.65
C ALA A 217 -20.21 5.43 -1.79
N ILE A 218 -19.40 6.22 -1.07
CA ILE A 218 -19.87 7.35 -0.28
C ILE A 218 -20.53 8.39 -1.18
N ALA A 219 -19.87 8.79 -2.28
CA ALA A 219 -20.43 9.75 -3.24
C ALA A 219 -21.79 9.30 -3.79
N LYS A 220 -21.96 8.00 -4.04
CA LYS A 220 -23.24 7.42 -4.50
C LYS A 220 -24.32 7.46 -3.44
N LEU A 221 -23.98 7.15 -2.19
CA LEU A 221 -24.95 7.06 -1.10
C LEU A 221 -25.47 8.43 -0.67
N VAL A 222 -24.57 9.40 -0.43
CA VAL A 222 -24.98 10.74 0.05
C VAL A 222 -25.22 11.75 -1.08
N GLY A 223 -24.72 11.46 -2.31
CA GLY A 223 -24.83 12.34 -3.46
C GLY A 223 -23.73 13.40 -3.55
N GLU A 224 -23.64 14.03 -4.73
CA GLU A 224 -22.57 14.99 -5.04
C GLU A 224 -22.59 16.27 -4.19
N ARG A 225 -23.80 16.69 -3.76
CA ARG A 225 -24.00 17.92 -2.97
C ARG A 225 -23.74 17.75 -1.48
N ALA A 226 -23.43 16.54 -1.01
CA ALA A 226 -23.18 16.29 0.39
C ALA A 226 -21.94 17.07 0.90
N THR A 227 -22.08 17.59 2.10
CA THR A 227 -21.00 18.30 2.79
C THR A 227 -19.89 17.35 3.24
N MET A 228 -18.69 17.87 3.48
CA MET A 228 -17.58 17.06 4.00
C MET A 228 -17.89 16.39 5.35
N PRO A 229 -18.56 17.03 6.32
CA PRO A 229 -19.00 16.36 7.55
C PRO A 229 -19.94 15.17 7.31
N GLU A 230 -20.89 15.29 6.38
CA GLU A 230 -21.80 14.17 6.05
C GLU A 230 -21.06 12.99 5.42
N LYS A 231 -20.16 13.27 4.47
CA LYS A 231 -19.30 12.23 3.86
C LYS A 231 -18.44 11.52 4.90
N ARG A 232 -17.87 12.29 5.83
CA ARG A 232 -17.05 11.76 6.91
C ARG A 232 -17.87 10.92 7.88
N SER A 233 -19.05 11.38 8.31
CA SER A 233 -19.94 10.63 9.18
C SER A 233 -20.32 9.27 8.57
N LEU A 234 -20.64 9.26 7.27
CA LEU A 234 -20.92 8.00 6.57
C LEU A 234 -19.69 7.11 6.46
N LEU A 235 -18.52 7.68 6.16
CA LEU A 235 -17.23 6.95 6.16
C LEU A 235 -17.03 6.21 7.48
N GLU A 236 -17.11 6.93 8.60
CA GLU A 236 -16.91 6.35 9.94
C GLU A 236 -17.89 5.21 10.22
N LYS A 237 -19.17 5.36 9.88
CA LYS A 237 -20.17 4.30 10.02
C LYS A 237 -19.91 3.08 9.16
N ILE A 238 -19.42 3.27 7.93
CA ILE A 238 -19.04 2.15 7.03
C ILE A 238 -17.86 1.39 7.62
N LEU A 239 -16.81 2.09 8.04
CA LEU A 239 -15.61 1.49 8.61
C LEU A 239 -15.90 0.77 9.93
N GLU A 240 -16.72 1.37 10.81
CA GLU A 240 -17.19 0.74 12.06
C GLU A 240 -17.98 -0.54 11.77
N THR A 241 -18.91 -0.50 10.80
CA THR A 241 -19.69 -1.68 10.40
C THR A 241 -18.76 -2.79 9.90
N ALA A 242 -17.76 -2.45 9.10
CA ALA A 242 -16.81 -3.40 8.58
C ALA A 242 -15.94 -4.00 9.69
N ALA A 243 -15.41 -3.18 10.60
CA ALA A 243 -14.60 -3.62 11.73
C ALA A 243 -15.40 -4.54 12.68
N LYS A 244 -16.65 -4.18 12.99
CA LYS A 244 -17.54 -5.00 13.82
C LYS A 244 -17.83 -6.35 13.18
N SER A 245 -18.19 -6.36 11.90
CA SER A 245 -18.46 -7.63 11.18
C SER A 245 -17.23 -8.55 11.13
N ALA A 246 -16.04 -7.98 10.93
CA ALA A 246 -14.79 -8.73 10.96
C ALA A 246 -14.50 -9.32 12.37
N ALA A 247 -14.72 -8.53 13.43
CA ALA A 247 -14.54 -8.99 14.81
C ALA A 247 -15.49 -10.14 15.15
N GLU A 248 -16.75 -10.06 14.73
CA GLU A 248 -17.72 -11.15 14.91
C GLU A 248 -17.28 -12.44 14.18
N GLN A 249 -16.77 -12.33 12.95
CA GLN A 249 -16.25 -13.49 12.23
C GLN A 249 -14.94 -14.03 12.82
N SER A 250 -14.08 -13.15 13.33
CA SER A 250 -12.87 -13.54 14.06
C SER A 250 -13.18 -14.43 15.26
N MET A 251 -14.16 -14.03 16.08
CA MET A 251 -14.61 -14.82 17.21
C MET A 251 -15.27 -16.15 16.79
N LYS A 252 -16.12 -16.10 15.75
CA LYS A 252 -16.86 -17.28 15.28
C LYS A 252 -15.95 -18.38 14.71
N LEU A 253 -14.90 -17.98 14.00
CA LEU A 253 -13.99 -18.91 13.32
C LEU A 253 -12.70 -19.17 14.10
N ASN A 254 -12.49 -18.49 15.20
CA ASN A 254 -11.20 -18.43 15.94
C ASN A 254 -10.03 -18.12 15.03
N GLU A 255 -10.21 -17.13 14.15
CA GLU A 255 -9.22 -16.66 13.17
C GLU A 255 -8.90 -15.18 13.38
N ASN A 256 -7.73 -14.76 12.94
CA ASN A 256 -7.37 -13.34 12.91
C ASN A 256 -7.91 -12.72 11.62
N VAL A 257 -9.00 -11.97 11.72
CA VAL A 257 -9.66 -11.30 10.59
C VAL A 257 -9.36 -9.81 10.65
N PHE A 258 -8.78 -9.28 9.59
CA PHE A 258 -8.45 -7.88 9.46
C PHE A 258 -9.21 -7.25 8.29
N VAL A 259 -9.76 -6.06 8.54
CA VAL A 259 -10.30 -5.19 7.50
C VAL A 259 -9.30 -4.09 7.22
N ALA A 260 -9.06 -3.83 5.95
CA ALA A 260 -8.06 -2.88 5.49
C ALA A 260 -8.57 -2.03 4.31
N VAL A 261 -7.91 -0.91 4.09
CA VAL A 261 -8.04 -0.09 2.90
C VAL A 261 -6.64 0.06 2.31
N LEU A 262 -6.30 -0.89 1.44
CA LEU A 262 -4.97 -1.07 0.89
C LEU A 262 -5.00 -0.92 -0.62
N GLN A 263 -3.87 -0.58 -1.17
CA GLN A 263 -3.62 -0.58 -2.59
C GLN A 263 -3.64 -2.00 -3.16
N GLY A 264 -4.06 -2.13 -4.41
CA GLY A 264 -4.09 -3.38 -5.16
C GLY A 264 -4.55 -3.15 -6.60
N ASP A 265 -4.84 -4.19 -7.33
CA ASP A 265 -5.29 -4.18 -8.72
C ASP A 265 -6.81 -4.34 -8.91
N SER A 266 -7.55 -4.37 -7.80
CA SER A 266 -9.00 -4.62 -7.82
C SER A 266 -9.83 -3.43 -8.34
N GLY A 267 -9.32 -2.21 -8.27
CA GLY A 267 -10.04 -0.99 -8.66
C GLY A 267 -10.43 -0.97 -10.13
N GLU A 268 -9.49 -1.21 -11.04
CA GLU A 268 -9.72 -1.26 -12.48
C GLU A 268 -10.67 -2.40 -12.87
N ARG A 269 -10.42 -3.59 -12.33
CA ARG A 269 -11.26 -4.77 -12.59
C ARG A 269 -12.71 -4.54 -12.15
N PHE A 270 -12.92 -4.00 -10.96
CA PHE A 270 -14.27 -3.72 -10.45
C PHE A 270 -14.97 -2.64 -11.25
N ALA A 271 -14.27 -1.57 -11.63
CA ALA A 271 -14.80 -0.52 -12.47
C ALA A 271 -15.25 -1.05 -13.84
N SER A 272 -14.43 -1.89 -14.49
CA SER A 272 -14.76 -2.53 -15.76
C SER A 272 -16.01 -3.41 -15.67
N MET A 273 -16.08 -4.28 -14.63
CA MET A 273 -17.24 -5.15 -14.40
C MET A 273 -18.52 -4.37 -14.10
N ASP A 274 -18.43 -3.23 -13.40
CA ASP A 274 -19.58 -2.41 -13.06
C ASP A 274 -20.01 -1.52 -14.23
N LEU A 275 -19.06 -1.10 -15.08
CA LEU A 275 -19.37 -0.38 -16.31
C LEU A 275 -20.19 -1.27 -17.27
N GLU A 276 -19.84 -2.56 -17.38
CA GLU A 276 -20.58 -3.53 -18.16
C GLU A 276 -22.00 -3.74 -17.59
N LYS A 277 -22.14 -3.85 -16.26
CA LYS A 277 -23.41 -4.17 -15.61
C LYS A 277 -24.34 -2.97 -15.45
N TYR A 278 -23.81 -1.78 -15.10
CA TYR A 278 -24.57 -0.58 -14.72
C TYR A 278 -24.45 0.58 -15.71
N GLY A 279 -23.55 0.49 -16.71
CA GLY A 279 -23.42 1.45 -17.80
C GLY A 279 -23.21 2.89 -17.30
N ARG A 280 -24.15 3.79 -17.66
CA ARG A 280 -24.07 5.24 -17.34
C ARG A 280 -23.96 5.53 -15.84
N LEU A 281 -24.53 4.71 -14.98
CA LEU A 281 -24.46 4.91 -13.52
C LEU A 281 -23.02 4.77 -13.04
N SER A 282 -22.30 3.75 -13.53
CA SER A 282 -20.89 3.56 -13.19
C SER A 282 -20.02 4.66 -13.78
N THR A 283 -20.27 5.09 -15.05
CA THR A 283 -19.54 6.18 -15.68
C THR A 283 -19.64 7.48 -14.89
N SER A 284 -20.84 7.82 -14.38
CA SER A 284 -21.03 9.05 -13.59
C SER A 284 -20.22 9.05 -12.29
N ILE A 285 -20.09 7.90 -11.64
CA ILE A 285 -19.34 7.78 -10.37
C ILE A 285 -17.83 7.77 -10.59
N LEU A 286 -17.39 7.15 -11.68
CA LEU A 286 -15.96 7.15 -12.06
C LEU A 286 -15.47 8.56 -12.42
N SER A 287 -16.37 9.48 -12.83
CA SER A 287 -16.02 10.88 -13.14
C SER A 287 -14.82 10.99 -14.10
N GLY A 288 -14.76 10.14 -15.12
CA GLY A 288 -13.68 10.10 -16.10
C GLY A 288 -12.44 9.31 -15.71
N LYS A 289 -12.42 8.68 -14.52
CA LYS A 289 -11.38 7.74 -14.13
C LYS A 289 -11.62 6.37 -14.75
N SER A 290 -10.56 5.59 -14.92
CA SER A 290 -10.63 4.20 -15.41
C SER A 290 -10.85 3.17 -14.30
N GLU A 291 -10.68 3.58 -13.03
CA GLU A 291 -10.68 2.69 -11.88
C GLU A 291 -11.33 3.31 -10.64
N TYR A 292 -11.80 2.47 -9.74
CA TYR A 292 -12.24 2.89 -8.41
C TYR A 292 -11.06 3.17 -7.49
N SER A 293 -11.23 4.14 -6.59
CA SER A 293 -10.22 4.45 -5.58
C SER A 293 -9.99 3.24 -4.68
N GLN A 294 -8.74 2.97 -4.38
CA GLN A 294 -8.36 1.85 -3.50
C GLN A 294 -8.00 2.35 -2.12
N THR A 295 -7.53 3.57 -2.03
CA THR A 295 -7.08 4.23 -0.82
C THR A 295 -7.60 5.68 -0.78
N PRO A 296 -7.60 6.33 0.41
CA PRO A 296 -7.83 7.76 0.49
C PRO A 296 -6.75 8.53 -0.26
N ILE A 297 -7.15 9.46 -1.11
CA ILE A 297 -6.25 10.34 -1.85
C ILE A 297 -6.31 11.72 -1.24
N VAL A 298 -5.14 12.27 -0.91
CA VAL A 298 -4.94 13.64 -0.42
C VAL A 298 -4.20 14.44 -1.48
N THR A 299 -4.74 15.59 -1.84
CA THR A 299 -4.10 16.50 -2.79
C THR A 299 -3.00 17.33 -2.12
N HIS A 300 -2.06 17.84 -2.90
CA HIS A 300 -0.99 18.72 -2.40
C HIS A 300 -1.53 19.93 -1.62
N SER A 301 -2.65 20.50 -2.02
CA SER A 301 -3.28 21.64 -1.33
C SER A 301 -3.82 21.29 0.07
N GLU A 302 -4.12 20.03 0.32
CA GLU A 302 -4.65 19.55 1.59
C GLU A 302 -3.54 19.20 2.59
N ILE A 303 -2.31 18.96 2.12
CA ILE A 303 -1.15 18.63 2.98
C ILE A 303 -0.82 19.75 3.94
N SER A 304 -1.06 21.00 3.55
CA SER A 304 -0.85 22.16 4.44
C SER A 304 -1.84 22.19 5.62
N LYS A 305 -2.94 21.45 5.54
CA LYS A 305 -3.99 21.37 6.57
C LYS A 305 -3.75 20.17 7.50
N ILE A 306 -2.77 20.28 8.39
CA ILE A 306 -2.35 19.18 9.28
C ILE A 306 -3.52 18.60 10.07
N ASP A 307 -4.44 19.42 10.56
CA ASP A 307 -5.61 18.94 11.32
C ASP A 307 -6.58 18.14 10.45
N TYR A 308 -6.72 18.50 9.18
CA TYR A 308 -7.49 17.69 8.22
C TYR A 308 -6.85 16.31 8.04
N LEU A 309 -5.54 16.25 7.85
CA LEU A 309 -4.82 14.98 7.68
C LEU A 309 -4.90 14.09 8.93
N ARG A 310 -4.73 14.67 10.12
CA ARG A 310 -4.89 13.94 11.39
C ARG A 310 -6.30 13.39 11.55
N ASN A 311 -7.31 14.21 11.24
CA ASN A 311 -8.70 13.79 11.29
C ASN A 311 -9.02 12.70 10.26
N LEU A 312 -8.45 12.79 9.06
CA LEU A 312 -8.58 11.76 8.05
C LEU A 312 -7.94 10.45 8.54
N HIS A 313 -6.71 10.49 9.00
CA HIS A 313 -6.01 9.33 9.56
C HIS A 313 -6.81 8.69 10.70
N LYS A 314 -7.33 9.51 11.63
CA LYS A 314 -8.15 9.06 12.77
C LYS A 314 -9.39 8.30 12.33
N SER A 315 -10.06 8.71 11.25
CA SER A 315 -11.25 8.00 10.74
C SER A 315 -10.95 6.56 10.31
N TYR A 316 -9.71 6.26 9.94
CA TYR A 316 -9.27 4.91 9.53
C TYR A 316 -8.64 4.08 10.67
N GLU A 317 -8.48 4.65 11.87
CA GLU A 317 -7.89 3.93 13.02
C GLU A 317 -8.72 2.73 13.49
N SER A 318 -10.02 2.70 13.19
CA SER A 318 -10.89 1.57 13.49
C SER A 318 -10.57 0.30 12.67
N LEU A 319 -9.84 0.44 11.57
CA LEU A 319 -9.46 -0.68 10.71
C LEU A 319 -8.31 -1.48 11.34
N THR A 320 -8.57 -2.73 11.67
CA THR A 320 -7.58 -3.65 12.24
C THR A 320 -6.47 -4.02 11.26
N GLY A 321 -6.76 -3.99 9.96
CA GLY A 321 -5.78 -4.21 8.89
C GLY A 321 -5.02 -2.97 8.45
N GLY A 322 -5.43 -1.79 8.94
CA GLY A 322 -4.81 -0.52 8.60
C GLY A 322 -5.27 0.08 7.27
N SER A 323 -4.72 1.23 6.97
CA SER A 323 -4.96 1.96 5.72
C SER A 323 -3.68 2.62 5.24
N VAL A 324 -3.58 2.79 3.93
CA VAL A 324 -2.56 3.61 3.26
C VAL A 324 -3.22 4.89 2.78
N ILE A 325 -2.61 6.02 3.00
CA ILE A 325 -3.06 7.30 2.45
C ILE A 325 -2.16 7.65 1.27
N GLU A 326 -2.74 7.90 0.12
CA GLU A 326 -2.02 8.37 -1.06
C GLU A 326 -2.00 9.90 -1.10
N ILE A 327 -0.82 10.46 -1.27
CA ILE A 327 -0.62 11.90 -1.41
C ILE A 327 -0.29 12.19 -2.85
N GLU A 328 -1.20 12.82 -3.56
CA GLU A 328 -1.02 13.19 -4.96
C GLU A 328 -0.04 14.36 -5.08
N ILE A 329 1.03 14.14 -5.82
CA ILE A 329 2.05 15.14 -6.13
C ILE A 329 1.69 15.84 -7.44
N PRO A 330 1.69 17.19 -7.49
CA PRO A 330 1.39 17.91 -8.72
C PRO A 330 2.45 17.64 -9.79
N THR A 331 2.01 17.66 -11.03
CA THR A 331 2.89 17.52 -12.20
C THR A 331 3.98 18.58 -12.20
N GLY A 332 5.24 18.18 -12.39
CA GLY A 332 6.39 19.10 -12.35
C GLY A 332 6.90 19.44 -10.95
N GLY A 333 6.47 18.70 -9.92
CA GLY A 333 7.03 18.84 -8.57
C GLY A 333 8.54 18.62 -8.53
N SER A 334 9.23 19.36 -7.64
CA SER A 334 10.67 19.23 -7.43
C SER A 334 11.03 18.30 -6.28
N ILE A 335 12.28 17.88 -6.20
CA ILE A 335 12.80 17.06 -5.08
C ILE A 335 12.63 17.79 -3.74
N GLU A 336 12.83 19.11 -3.72
CA GLU A 336 12.67 19.95 -2.53
C GLU A 336 11.21 19.92 -2.06
N MET A 337 10.26 20.09 -2.99
CA MET A 337 8.83 19.99 -2.69
C MET A 337 8.45 18.61 -2.15
N LEU A 338 8.95 17.53 -2.75
CA LEU A 338 8.74 16.17 -2.24
C LEU A 338 9.28 16.00 -0.82
N SER A 339 10.47 16.54 -0.55
CA SER A 339 11.08 16.51 0.79
C SER A 339 10.24 17.25 1.83
N GLU A 340 9.66 18.40 1.47
CA GLU A 340 8.76 19.15 2.36
C GLU A 340 7.46 18.40 2.63
N ILE A 341 6.90 17.73 1.61
CA ILE A 341 5.70 16.91 1.74
C ILE A 341 5.94 15.76 2.71
N ILE A 342 7.07 15.06 2.58
CA ILE A 342 7.47 13.97 3.48
C ILE A 342 7.49 14.47 4.93
N VAL A 343 8.12 15.64 5.19
CA VAL A 343 8.19 16.23 6.54
C VAL A 343 6.80 16.54 7.11
N LYS A 344 5.91 17.11 6.28
CA LYS A 344 4.55 17.50 6.72
C LYS A 344 3.67 16.26 6.95
N ALA A 345 3.70 15.31 6.02
CA ALA A 345 2.87 14.10 6.07
C ALA A 345 3.26 13.22 7.27
N GLN A 346 4.55 13.05 7.55
CA GLN A 346 5.05 12.25 8.67
C GLN A 346 4.51 12.70 10.04
N LYS A 347 4.20 13.99 10.20
CA LYS A 347 3.64 14.54 11.45
C LYS A 347 2.15 14.26 11.67
N ALA A 348 1.45 13.81 10.61
CA ALA A 348 0.00 13.71 10.62
C ALA A 348 -0.55 12.35 10.17
N ILE A 349 0.22 11.58 9.40
CA ILE A 349 -0.23 10.33 8.76
C ILE A 349 0.68 9.19 9.17
N GLY A 350 0.10 8.09 9.63
CA GLY A 350 0.86 6.93 10.09
C GLY A 350 1.51 6.13 8.97
N PHE A 351 0.84 5.99 7.83
CA PHE A 351 1.36 5.30 6.65
C PHE A 351 0.85 5.96 5.37
N TYR A 352 1.75 6.31 4.47
CA TYR A 352 1.40 6.98 3.22
C TYR A 352 2.34 6.64 2.06
N HIS A 353 1.81 6.77 0.84
CA HIS A 353 2.56 6.75 -0.41
C HIS A 353 2.51 8.13 -1.06
N LEU A 354 3.58 8.51 -1.73
CA LEU A 354 3.60 9.71 -2.57
C LEU A 354 3.27 9.28 -4.01
N TRP A 355 2.10 9.69 -4.47
CA TRP A 355 1.60 9.36 -5.81
C TRP A 355 2.09 10.38 -6.84
N TYR A 356 3.13 10.02 -7.56
CA TYR A 356 3.71 10.83 -8.63
C TYR A 356 3.41 10.21 -9.98
N LYS A 357 2.67 10.96 -10.82
CA LYS A 357 2.27 10.53 -12.16
C LYS A 357 3.36 10.88 -13.17
N MET A 358 3.72 9.91 -13.97
CA MET A 358 4.77 10.00 -14.98
C MET A 358 4.34 9.36 -16.29
N VAL A 359 5.12 9.57 -17.33
CA VAL A 359 5.06 8.82 -18.57
C VAL A 359 6.42 8.18 -18.86
N VAL A 360 6.39 6.97 -19.40
CA VAL A 360 7.58 6.20 -19.77
C VAL A 360 7.59 6.05 -21.29
N CYS A 361 8.70 6.36 -21.92
CA CYS A 361 8.88 6.09 -23.35
C CYS A 361 8.99 4.59 -23.60
N ARG A 362 8.11 4.03 -24.42
CA ARG A 362 8.13 2.60 -24.75
C ARG A 362 9.34 2.19 -25.60
N ALA A 363 9.98 3.14 -26.27
CA ALA A 363 11.11 2.86 -27.16
C ALA A 363 12.45 2.79 -26.40
N CYS A 364 12.70 3.70 -25.46
CA CYS A 364 13.99 3.78 -24.75
C CYS A 364 13.89 3.63 -23.22
N GLY A 365 12.67 3.60 -22.67
CA GLY A 365 12.46 3.41 -21.23
C GLY A 365 12.63 4.67 -20.39
N GLU A 366 12.93 5.82 -20.99
CA GLU A 366 13.14 7.07 -20.24
C GLU A 366 11.82 7.61 -19.68
N LYS A 367 11.90 8.20 -18.49
CA LYS A 367 10.75 8.68 -17.70
C LYS A 367 10.66 10.20 -17.76
N PHE A 368 9.43 10.68 -17.85
CA PHE A 368 9.12 12.11 -17.92
C PHE A 368 7.90 12.42 -17.03
N PRO A 369 7.71 13.68 -16.63
CA PRO A 369 6.49 14.13 -15.99
C PRO A 369 5.25 13.82 -16.85
N GLU A 370 4.10 13.62 -16.21
CA GLU A 370 2.82 13.45 -16.94
C GLU A 370 2.55 14.65 -17.85
N GLY A 371 1.99 14.38 -19.03
CA GLY A 371 1.75 15.39 -20.06
C GLY A 371 2.82 15.49 -21.14
N THR A 372 3.97 14.84 -20.98
CA THR A 372 4.99 14.75 -22.03
C THR A 372 4.49 13.84 -23.16
N LEU A 373 4.38 14.38 -24.38
CA LEU A 373 3.84 13.67 -25.55
C LEU A 373 4.93 13.04 -26.44
N LYS A 374 6.17 13.50 -26.29
CA LYS A 374 7.30 13.08 -27.12
C LYS A 374 8.54 12.89 -26.25
N CYS A 375 9.26 11.81 -26.46
CA CYS A 375 10.51 11.52 -25.78
C CYS A 375 11.62 12.48 -26.23
N ASP A 376 12.30 13.13 -25.30
CA ASP A 376 13.39 14.06 -25.62
C ASP A 376 14.63 13.34 -26.15
N SER A 377 14.88 12.11 -25.68
CA SER A 377 16.06 11.33 -26.04
C SER A 377 15.93 10.63 -27.39
N CYS A 378 14.89 9.81 -27.59
CA CYS A 378 14.74 9.03 -28.84
C CYS A 378 13.71 9.58 -29.80
N LYS A 379 13.05 10.71 -29.47
CA LYS A 379 12.03 11.40 -30.28
C LYS A 379 10.76 10.57 -30.55
N SER A 380 10.60 9.40 -29.95
CA SER A 380 9.40 8.58 -30.06
C SER A 380 8.18 9.28 -29.44
N THR A 381 7.01 9.08 -30.00
CA THR A 381 5.70 9.51 -29.46
C THR A 381 4.98 8.38 -28.72
N SER A 382 5.57 7.16 -28.68
CA SER A 382 4.99 6.02 -27.99
C SER A 382 5.26 6.12 -26.49
N MET A 383 4.36 6.78 -25.78
CA MET A 383 4.44 7.01 -24.34
C MET A 383 3.43 6.15 -23.60
N LYS A 384 3.79 5.64 -22.41
CA LYS A 384 2.93 4.89 -21.51
C LYS A 384 2.82 5.63 -20.18
N ARG A 385 1.61 5.77 -19.65
CA ARG A 385 1.41 6.29 -18.28
C ARG A 385 2.00 5.32 -17.25
N TYR A 386 2.62 5.88 -16.25
CA TYR A 386 3.23 5.19 -15.13
C TYR A 386 2.93 5.94 -13.84
N SER A 387 2.71 5.22 -12.75
CA SER A 387 2.51 5.80 -11.41
C SER A 387 3.47 5.18 -10.42
N THR A 388 3.88 5.97 -9.42
CA THR A 388 4.71 5.50 -8.29
C THR A 388 3.91 4.77 -7.21
N VAL A 389 2.63 4.53 -7.48
CA VAL A 389 1.70 3.84 -6.58
C VAL A 389 1.12 2.62 -7.28
#